data_a6ec1ec36d5b6bb16b4a8742076fd71a
#
_entry.id   a6ec1ec36d5b6bb16b4a8742076fd71a
#
_cell.length_a   1.000
_cell.length_b   1.000
_cell.length_c   1.000
_cell.angle_alpha   90.00
_cell.angle_beta   90.00
_cell.angle_gamma   90.00
#
_symmetry.space_group_name_H-M   'P 1'
#
loop_
_entity.id
_entity.type
_entity.pdbx_description
1 polymer ?
#
loop_
_entity_poly.entity_id
_entity_poly.type
_entity_poly.pdbx_seq_one_letter_code
_entity_poly.pdbx_strand_id
1 'polypeptide(L)'
;MSERKISEKSLENLRKSNQESNLLTREAIETALLQLLEKKDLTKISISELVKRAGVSRAAFYRNYDSKEDILESVFKRSVHNIMEQLHHYDLKTDLYLVWVHLFREARKEARVIQLALDYHLEKIFVQAMQEFLEKYHGKSKGVSSYLHSFWSSAVVSVLLKWIKDGMKVPAEKIADLRLPFFKK
;
A
#
# COMPACT_ATOMS: atom_id res chain seq x y z
N MET A 1 -42.38 -26.66 17.62
CA MET A 1 -40.89 -26.64 17.49
C MET A 1 -40.40 -25.25 17.86
N SER A 2 -39.70 -25.12 18.98
CA SER A 2 -39.20 -23.81 19.44
C SER A 2 -37.96 -23.41 18.64
N GLU A 3 -38.04 -22.35 17.83
CA GLU A 3 -36.88 -21.74 17.18
C GLU A 3 -35.94 -21.19 18.27
N ARG A 4 -34.78 -21.78 18.42
CA ARG A 4 -33.73 -21.23 19.27
C ARG A 4 -33.25 -19.91 18.68
N LYS A 5 -33.71 -18.78 19.20
CA LYS A 5 -33.15 -17.46 18.88
C LYS A 5 -31.70 -17.43 19.31
N ILE A 6 -30.78 -17.23 18.34
CA ILE A 6 -29.37 -17.00 18.61
C ILE A 6 -29.24 -15.65 19.35
N SER A 7 -28.52 -15.62 20.46
CA SER A 7 -28.32 -14.38 21.22
C SER A 7 -27.52 -13.37 20.42
N GLU A 8 -27.75 -12.06 20.62
CA GLU A 8 -26.97 -11.00 19.97
C GLU A 8 -25.47 -11.16 20.19
N LYS A 9 -25.05 -11.51 21.40
CA LYS A 9 -23.65 -11.80 21.74
C LYS A 9 -23.07 -12.96 20.93
N SER A 10 -23.85 -14.01 20.67
CA SER A 10 -23.42 -15.14 19.82
C SER A 10 -23.29 -14.74 18.37
N LEU A 11 -24.18 -13.87 17.86
CA LEU A 11 -24.08 -13.31 16.50
C LEU A 11 -22.86 -12.40 16.35
N GLU A 12 -22.55 -11.60 17.34
CA GLU A 12 -21.37 -10.74 17.35
C GLU A 12 -20.08 -11.57 17.36
N ASN A 13 -20.00 -12.59 18.20
CA ASN A 13 -18.87 -13.50 18.25
C ASN A 13 -18.67 -14.25 16.91
N LEU A 14 -19.74 -14.69 16.27
CA LEU A 14 -19.68 -15.31 14.94
C LEU A 14 -19.19 -14.34 13.87
N ARG A 15 -19.66 -13.10 13.90
CA ARG A 15 -19.19 -12.06 12.97
C ARG A 15 -17.70 -11.80 13.15
N LYS A 16 -17.24 -11.67 14.40
CA LYS A 16 -15.82 -11.45 14.71
C LYS A 16 -14.96 -12.62 14.23
N SER A 17 -15.36 -13.87 14.56
CA SER A 17 -14.64 -15.06 14.11
C SER A 17 -14.59 -15.18 12.58
N ASN A 18 -15.71 -14.85 11.89
CA ASN A 18 -15.73 -14.84 10.43
C ASN A 18 -14.81 -13.75 9.83
N GLN A 19 -14.73 -12.57 10.45
CA GLN A 19 -13.83 -11.51 10.04
C GLN A 19 -12.36 -11.90 10.22
N GLU A 20 -12.00 -12.49 11.35
CA GLU A 20 -10.66 -13.01 11.63
C GLU A 20 -10.25 -14.10 10.65
N SER A 21 -11.14 -15.07 10.40
CA SER A 21 -10.91 -16.14 9.42
C SER A 21 -10.75 -15.59 8.00
N ASN A 22 -11.50 -14.56 7.65
CA ASN A 22 -11.40 -13.91 6.34
C ASN A 22 -10.05 -13.17 6.19
N LEU A 23 -9.62 -12.46 7.23
CA LEU A 23 -8.33 -11.78 7.25
C LEU A 23 -7.17 -12.76 7.06
N LEU A 24 -7.14 -13.86 7.82
CA LEU A 24 -6.12 -14.91 7.68
C LEU A 24 -6.12 -15.53 6.27
N THR A 25 -7.31 -15.71 5.69
CA THR A 25 -7.44 -16.22 4.31
C THR A 25 -6.83 -15.25 3.30
N ARG A 26 -7.07 -13.95 3.45
CA ARG A 26 -6.49 -12.91 2.59
C ARG A 26 -4.96 -12.89 2.71
N GLU A 27 -4.44 -12.88 3.92
CA GLU A 27 -3.00 -12.91 4.19
C GLU A 27 -2.32 -14.13 3.58
N ALA A 28 -2.93 -15.30 3.69
CA ALA A 28 -2.41 -16.53 3.08
C ALA A 28 -2.37 -16.44 1.54
N ILE A 29 -3.41 -15.90 0.91
CA ILE A 29 -3.48 -15.71 -0.55
C ILE A 29 -2.43 -14.69 -1.01
N GLU A 30 -2.32 -13.55 -0.34
CA GLU A 30 -1.36 -12.48 -0.64
C GLU A 30 0.09 -12.99 -0.51
N THR A 31 0.41 -13.66 0.60
CA THR A 31 1.72 -14.25 0.83
C THR A 31 2.07 -15.28 -0.23
N ALA A 32 1.13 -16.15 -0.60
CA ALA A 32 1.33 -17.15 -1.65
C ALA A 32 1.62 -16.50 -3.00
N LEU A 33 0.90 -15.42 -3.35
CA LEU A 33 1.14 -14.68 -4.59
C LEU A 33 2.55 -14.07 -4.62
N LEU A 34 2.94 -13.35 -3.56
CA LEU A 34 4.28 -12.74 -3.48
C LEU A 34 5.40 -13.79 -3.61
N GLN A 35 5.25 -14.95 -2.97
CA GLN A 35 6.21 -16.06 -3.08
C GLN A 35 6.27 -16.67 -4.50
N LEU A 36 5.15 -16.71 -5.22
CA LEU A 36 5.13 -17.19 -6.61
C LEU A 36 5.76 -16.18 -7.56
N LEU A 37 5.55 -14.88 -7.32
CA LEU A 37 6.15 -13.80 -8.09
C LEU A 37 7.68 -13.69 -7.95
N GLU A 38 8.28 -14.33 -6.95
CA GLU A 38 9.73 -14.49 -6.87
C GLU A 38 10.30 -15.43 -7.94
N LYS A 39 9.46 -16.32 -8.51
CA LYS A 39 9.89 -17.38 -9.40
C LYS A 39 9.40 -17.20 -10.82
N LYS A 40 8.33 -16.45 -11.04
CA LYS A 40 7.70 -16.29 -12.35
C LYS A 40 6.76 -15.08 -12.40
N ASP A 41 6.50 -14.62 -13.63
CA ASP A 41 5.61 -13.50 -13.90
C ASP A 41 4.16 -13.82 -13.49
N LEU A 42 3.40 -12.77 -13.14
CA LEU A 42 1.99 -12.85 -12.75
C LEU A 42 1.14 -13.59 -13.80
N THR A 43 1.38 -13.34 -15.09
CA THR A 43 0.66 -13.96 -16.20
C THR A 43 0.81 -15.49 -16.22
N LYS A 44 1.93 -16.03 -15.74
CA LYS A 44 2.24 -17.45 -15.66
C LYS A 44 1.73 -18.15 -14.41
N ILE A 45 1.19 -17.39 -13.45
CA ILE A 45 0.61 -17.93 -12.20
C ILE A 45 -0.85 -18.27 -12.44
N SER A 46 -1.23 -19.53 -12.27
CA SER A 46 -2.63 -19.95 -12.32
C SER A 46 -3.33 -19.81 -10.96
N ILE A 47 -4.64 -19.56 -10.97
CA ILE A 47 -5.43 -19.55 -9.73
C ILE A 47 -5.33 -20.89 -8.98
N SER A 48 -5.28 -22.01 -9.72
CA SER A 48 -5.15 -23.35 -9.10
C SER A 48 -3.87 -23.51 -8.30
N GLU A 49 -2.77 -23.02 -8.84
CA GLU A 49 -1.46 -23.05 -8.17
C GLU A 49 -1.42 -22.10 -6.98
N LEU A 50 -2.01 -20.91 -7.14
CA LEU A 50 -2.08 -19.90 -6.07
C LEU A 50 -2.87 -20.44 -4.86
N VAL A 51 -4.09 -20.96 -5.07
CA VAL A 51 -4.92 -21.49 -3.96
C VAL A 51 -4.29 -22.72 -3.30
N LYS A 52 -3.65 -23.59 -4.10
CA LYS A 52 -2.89 -24.74 -3.57
C LYS A 52 -1.75 -24.27 -2.66
N ARG A 53 -1.00 -23.25 -3.09
CA ARG A 53 0.11 -22.70 -2.31
C ARG A 53 -0.38 -21.97 -1.05
N ALA A 54 -1.50 -21.26 -1.14
CA ALA A 54 -2.13 -20.56 -0.02
C ALA A 54 -2.81 -21.50 0.99
N GLY A 55 -3.03 -22.77 0.62
CA GLY A 55 -3.77 -23.72 1.46
C GLY A 55 -5.27 -23.40 1.57
N VAL A 56 -5.84 -22.70 0.59
CA VAL A 56 -7.24 -22.28 0.60
C VAL A 56 -8.04 -22.90 -0.55
N SER A 57 -9.39 -22.91 -0.43
CA SER A 57 -10.25 -23.35 -1.51
C SER A 57 -10.40 -22.25 -2.60
N ARG A 58 -10.76 -22.67 -3.83
CA ARG A 58 -11.14 -21.73 -4.90
C ARG A 58 -12.29 -20.80 -4.49
N ALA A 59 -13.28 -21.34 -3.77
CA ALA A 59 -14.40 -20.55 -3.29
C ALA A 59 -13.95 -19.50 -2.27
N ALA A 60 -12.96 -19.81 -1.41
CA ALA A 60 -12.39 -18.85 -0.49
C ALA A 60 -11.60 -17.75 -1.24
N PHE A 61 -10.91 -18.10 -2.32
CA PHE A 61 -10.24 -17.13 -3.18
C PHE A 61 -11.27 -16.14 -3.76
N TYR A 62 -12.30 -16.61 -4.49
CA TYR A 62 -13.28 -15.75 -5.15
C TYR A 62 -14.19 -14.96 -4.21
N ARG A 63 -14.24 -15.32 -2.94
CA ARG A 63 -14.89 -14.47 -1.91
C ARG A 63 -14.07 -13.25 -1.52
N ASN A 64 -12.74 -13.28 -1.78
CA ASN A 64 -11.81 -12.24 -1.35
C ASN A 64 -11.26 -11.41 -2.50
N TYR A 65 -11.10 -12.01 -3.68
CA TYR A 65 -10.45 -11.41 -4.84
C TYR A 65 -11.07 -11.90 -6.13
N ASP A 66 -11.23 -11.01 -7.10
CA ASP A 66 -11.74 -11.35 -8.43
C ASP A 66 -10.62 -11.83 -9.35
N SER A 67 -9.40 -11.31 -9.16
CA SER A 67 -8.23 -11.60 -9.99
C SER A 67 -6.93 -11.64 -9.18
N LYS A 68 -5.83 -12.05 -9.82
CA LYS A 68 -4.47 -11.98 -9.23
C LYS A 68 -3.98 -10.54 -9.16
N GLU A 69 -4.37 -9.75 -10.11
CA GLU A 69 -4.10 -8.33 -10.23
C GLU A 69 -4.70 -7.57 -9.03
N ASP A 70 -5.93 -7.91 -8.61
CA ASP A 70 -6.59 -7.34 -7.43
C ASP A 70 -5.83 -7.64 -6.13
N ILE A 71 -5.23 -8.84 -6.03
CA ILE A 71 -4.39 -9.17 -4.88
C ILE A 71 -3.18 -8.25 -4.83
N LEU A 72 -2.47 -8.09 -5.96
CA LEU A 72 -1.29 -7.25 -6.03
C LEU A 72 -1.62 -5.79 -5.72
N GLU A 73 -2.75 -5.30 -6.26
CA GLU A 73 -3.24 -3.96 -5.96
C GLU A 73 -3.57 -3.79 -4.47
N SER A 74 -4.23 -4.78 -3.85
CA SER A 74 -4.55 -4.76 -2.41
C SER A 74 -3.30 -4.74 -1.54
N VAL A 75 -2.31 -5.58 -1.87
CA VAL A 75 -1.01 -5.61 -1.16
C VAL A 75 -0.31 -4.27 -1.29
N PHE A 76 -0.27 -3.69 -2.49
CA PHE A 76 0.38 -2.41 -2.70
C PHE A 76 -0.35 -1.25 -2.00
N LYS A 77 -1.68 -1.20 -2.05
CA LYS A 77 -2.47 -0.22 -1.29
C LYS A 77 -2.16 -0.27 0.20
N ARG A 78 -2.04 -1.47 0.77
CA ARG A 78 -1.68 -1.65 2.18
C ARG A 78 -0.25 -1.18 2.48
N SER A 79 0.73 -1.53 1.65
CA SER A 79 2.11 -1.03 1.78
C SER A 79 2.16 0.50 1.75
N VAL A 80 1.48 1.12 0.79
CA VAL A 80 1.41 2.58 0.68
C VAL A 80 0.73 3.19 1.91
N HIS A 81 -0.38 2.61 2.35
CA HIS A 81 -1.08 3.05 3.57
C HIS A 81 -0.16 3.01 4.79
N ASN A 82 0.56 1.91 5.01
CA ASN A 82 1.50 1.75 6.12
C ASN A 82 2.60 2.83 6.09
N ILE A 83 3.15 3.12 4.90
CA ILE A 83 4.15 4.17 4.73
C ILE A 83 3.56 5.54 5.10
N MET A 84 2.35 5.86 4.60
CA MET A 84 1.70 7.15 4.85
C MET A 84 1.31 7.33 6.31
N GLU A 85 0.81 6.30 6.99
CA GLU A 85 0.45 6.35 8.41
C GLU A 85 1.64 6.75 9.30
N GLN A 86 2.84 6.27 8.96
CA GLN A 86 4.04 6.65 9.72
C GLN A 86 4.42 8.13 9.56
N LEU A 87 3.97 8.79 8.49
CA LEU A 87 4.25 10.21 8.26
C LEU A 87 3.34 11.15 9.04
N HIS A 88 2.20 10.68 9.55
CA HIS A 88 1.24 11.51 10.29
C HIS A 88 1.77 12.09 11.61
N HIS A 89 2.87 11.55 12.13
CA HIS A 89 3.51 12.02 13.37
C HIS A 89 4.40 13.25 13.19
N TYR A 90 4.65 13.68 11.94
CA TYR A 90 5.54 14.79 11.63
C TYR A 90 4.76 16.04 11.18
N ASP A 91 5.25 17.22 11.56
CA ASP A 91 4.77 18.48 11.00
C ASP A 91 5.54 18.82 9.72
N LEU A 92 4.83 18.89 8.59
CA LEU A 92 5.42 19.22 7.29
C LEU A 92 6.07 20.61 7.25
N LYS A 93 5.73 21.53 8.18
CA LYS A 93 6.30 22.87 8.22
C LYS A 93 7.65 22.92 8.93
N THR A 94 7.82 22.11 9.98
CA THR A 94 9.01 22.10 10.84
C THR A 94 9.89 20.90 10.59
N ASP A 95 9.32 19.75 10.22
CA ASP A 95 10.01 18.47 10.20
C ASP A 95 10.23 17.91 8.77
N LEU A 96 10.16 18.78 7.75
CA LEU A 96 10.18 18.35 6.35
C LEU A 96 11.37 17.41 6.03
N TYR A 97 12.55 17.68 6.57
CA TYR A 97 13.71 16.80 6.40
C TYR A 97 13.44 15.40 6.98
N LEU A 98 12.87 15.34 8.19
CA LEU A 98 12.55 14.08 8.86
C LEU A 98 11.45 13.33 8.10
N VAL A 99 10.44 14.02 7.59
CA VAL A 99 9.39 13.44 6.73
C VAL A 99 10.02 12.76 5.52
N TRP A 100 10.95 13.43 4.82
CA TRP A 100 11.64 12.85 3.67
C TRP A 100 12.48 11.63 4.05
N VAL A 101 13.33 11.75 5.06
CA VAL A 101 14.16 10.62 5.52
C VAL A 101 13.27 9.43 5.90
N HIS A 102 12.17 9.69 6.62
CA HIS A 102 11.26 8.65 7.06
C HIS A 102 10.52 8.00 5.89
N LEU A 103 9.98 8.79 4.97
CA LEU A 103 9.35 8.29 3.74
C LEU A 103 10.27 7.31 2.99
N PHE A 104 11.52 7.69 2.76
CA PHE A 104 12.47 6.85 2.04
C PHE A 104 12.87 5.59 2.83
N ARG A 105 12.99 5.70 4.16
CA ARG A 105 13.29 4.55 5.03
C ARG A 105 12.13 3.55 5.05
N GLU A 106 10.89 4.02 5.18
CA GLU A 106 9.72 3.13 5.16
C GLU A 106 9.51 2.51 3.78
N ALA A 107 9.65 3.28 2.71
CA ALA A 107 9.59 2.77 1.35
C ALA A 107 10.68 1.72 1.05
N ARG A 108 11.86 1.81 1.68
CA ARG A 108 12.90 0.79 1.57
C ARG A 108 12.45 -0.57 2.15
N LYS A 109 11.70 -0.56 3.23
CA LYS A 109 11.16 -1.80 3.84
C LYS A 109 10.18 -2.50 2.89
N GLU A 110 9.43 -1.70 2.13
CA GLU A 110 8.41 -2.15 1.18
C GLU A 110 8.92 -2.22 -0.27
N ALA A 111 10.23 -2.05 -0.49
CA ALA A 111 10.83 -1.88 -1.83
C ALA A 111 10.45 -3.02 -2.79
N ARG A 112 10.34 -4.26 -2.30
CA ARG A 112 9.96 -5.41 -3.12
C ARG A 112 8.53 -5.27 -3.67
N VAL A 113 7.58 -4.89 -2.81
CA VAL A 113 6.18 -4.70 -3.20
C VAL A 113 6.06 -3.51 -4.14
N ILE A 114 6.79 -2.42 -3.86
CA ILE A 114 6.79 -1.22 -4.71
C ILE A 114 7.38 -1.54 -6.09
N GLN A 115 8.46 -2.32 -6.16
CA GLN A 115 9.04 -2.75 -7.45
C GLN A 115 8.04 -3.57 -8.26
N LEU A 116 7.36 -4.54 -7.65
CA LEU A 116 6.30 -5.31 -8.30
C LEU A 116 5.18 -4.40 -8.79
N ALA A 117 4.76 -3.43 -7.97
CA ALA A 117 3.73 -2.47 -8.37
C ALA A 117 4.14 -1.63 -9.59
N LEU A 118 5.42 -1.24 -9.69
CA LEU A 118 5.96 -0.55 -10.87
C LEU A 118 5.90 -1.44 -12.12
N ASP A 119 6.27 -2.71 -12.00
CA ASP A 119 6.25 -3.67 -13.11
C ASP A 119 4.82 -3.90 -13.65
N TYR A 120 3.80 -3.62 -12.84
CA TYR A 120 2.37 -3.73 -13.20
C TYR A 120 1.62 -2.39 -13.28
N HIS A 121 2.35 -1.26 -13.37
CA HIS A 121 1.79 0.09 -13.58
C HIS A 121 0.80 0.56 -12.51
N LEU A 122 1.06 0.22 -11.25
CA LEU A 122 0.23 0.60 -10.09
C LEU A 122 0.69 1.89 -9.38
N GLU A 123 1.67 2.61 -9.92
CA GLU A 123 2.26 3.81 -9.31
C GLU A 123 1.24 4.91 -8.99
N LYS A 124 0.12 4.96 -9.72
CA LYS A 124 -0.96 5.93 -9.48
C LYS A 124 -1.54 5.84 -8.06
N ILE A 125 -1.55 4.65 -7.47
CA ILE A 125 -2.02 4.42 -6.09
C ILE A 125 -1.16 5.23 -5.12
N PHE A 126 0.15 5.23 -5.32
CA PHE A 126 1.06 5.97 -4.46
C PHE A 126 0.91 7.49 -4.63
N VAL A 127 0.77 7.96 -5.87
CA VAL A 127 0.52 9.38 -6.16
C VAL A 127 -0.77 9.84 -5.49
N GLN A 128 -1.84 9.06 -5.60
CA GLN A 128 -3.13 9.38 -4.98
C GLN A 128 -3.03 9.43 -3.44
N ALA A 129 -2.39 8.43 -2.82
CA ALA A 129 -2.21 8.41 -1.36
C ALA A 129 -1.36 9.60 -0.87
N MET A 130 -0.33 9.98 -1.62
CA MET A 130 0.47 11.17 -1.32
C MET A 130 -0.36 12.46 -1.47
N GLN A 131 -1.22 12.55 -2.47
CA GLN A 131 -2.12 13.68 -2.64
C GLN A 131 -3.11 13.80 -1.48
N GLU A 132 -3.74 12.70 -1.07
CA GLU A 132 -4.64 12.65 0.09
C GLU A 132 -3.92 13.04 1.38
N PHE A 133 -2.67 12.61 1.56
CA PHE A 133 -1.85 13.01 2.69
C PHE A 133 -1.60 14.52 2.71
N LEU A 134 -1.21 15.12 1.58
CA LEU A 134 -0.99 16.57 1.48
C LEU A 134 -2.28 17.37 1.71
N GLU A 135 -3.42 16.88 1.20
CA GLU A 135 -4.73 17.51 1.41
C GLU A 135 -5.18 17.48 2.87
N LYS A 136 -4.88 16.40 3.59
CA LYS A 136 -5.16 16.29 5.03
C LYS A 136 -4.36 17.33 5.84
N TYR A 137 -3.13 17.60 5.42
CA TYR A 137 -2.24 18.56 6.10
C TYR A 137 -2.57 20.02 5.81
N HIS A 138 -2.92 20.37 4.58
CA HIS A 138 -3.16 21.75 4.15
C HIS A 138 -4.65 22.10 4.04
N GLY A 139 -5.55 21.17 4.39
CA GLY A 139 -6.98 21.27 4.13
C GLY A 139 -7.33 20.96 2.66
N LYS A 140 -8.62 20.66 2.42
CA LYS A 140 -9.11 20.41 1.06
C LYS A 140 -8.85 21.62 0.17
N SER A 141 -7.93 21.47 -0.74
CA SER A 141 -7.50 22.53 -1.65
C SER A 141 -8.55 22.81 -2.71
N LYS A 142 -8.94 24.08 -2.83
CA LYS A 142 -9.76 24.56 -3.95
C LYS A 142 -8.92 25.49 -4.82
N GLY A 143 -9.15 25.46 -6.12
CA GLY A 143 -8.47 26.36 -7.07
C GLY A 143 -6.99 26.03 -7.27
N VAL A 144 -6.14 27.04 -7.28
CA VAL A 144 -4.69 26.90 -7.59
C VAL A 144 -3.94 25.96 -6.67
N SER A 145 -4.35 25.82 -5.41
CA SER A 145 -3.67 24.94 -4.45
C SER A 145 -3.83 23.45 -4.78
N SER A 146 -4.90 23.03 -5.47
CA SER A 146 -5.06 21.65 -5.93
C SER A 146 -4.01 21.25 -6.97
N TYR A 147 -3.61 22.17 -7.85
CA TYR A 147 -2.52 21.94 -8.82
C TYR A 147 -1.17 21.79 -8.13
N LEU A 148 -0.92 22.53 -7.04
CA LEU A 148 0.29 22.39 -6.25
C LEU A 148 0.35 21.02 -5.55
N HIS A 149 -0.75 20.53 -4.99
CA HIS A 149 -0.78 19.20 -4.38
C HIS A 149 -0.55 18.10 -5.43
N SER A 150 -1.16 18.21 -6.62
CA SER A 150 -0.95 17.29 -7.73
C SER A 150 0.51 17.30 -8.20
N PHE A 151 1.12 18.47 -8.32
CA PHE A 151 2.53 18.61 -8.68
C PHE A 151 3.43 17.95 -7.64
N TRP A 152 3.24 18.30 -6.35
CA TRP A 152 4.08 17.79 -5.27
C TRP A 152 3.96 16.29 -5.08
N SER A 153 2.73 15.75 -5.06
CA SER A 153 2.51 14.30 -4.94
C SER A 153 3.23 13.54 -6.06
N SER A 154 3.09 14.02 -7.30
CA SER A 154 3.75 13.40 -8.45
C SER A 154 5.28 13.52 -8.38
N ALA A 155 5.81 14.68 -8.01
CA ALA A 155 7.25 14.90 -7.92
C ALA A 155 7.89 14.03 -6.82
N VAL A 156 7.30 14.02 -5.62
CA VAL A 156 7.80 13.21 -4.49
C VAL A 156 7.80 11.73 -4.84
N VAL A 157 6.68 11.22 -5.35
CA VAL A 157 6.55 9.81 -5.73
C VAL A 157 7.51 9.47 -6.87
N SER A 158 7.66 10.32 -7.87
CA SER A 158 8.61 10.11 -8.97
C SER A 158 10.05 9.96 -8.49
N VAL A 159 10.51 10.81 -7.56
CA VAL A 159 11.84 10.71 -6.97
C VAL A 159 12.01 9.42 -6.19
N LEU A 160 11.01 9.06 -5.38
CA LEU A 160 11.02 7.83 -4.59
C LEU A 160 11.09 6.57 -5.47
N LEU A 161 10.23 6.51 -6.49
CA LEU A 161 10.19 5.37 -7.41
C LEU A 161 11.48 5.25 -8.21
N LYS A 162 12.05 6.38 -8.67
CA LYS A 162 13.36 6.39 -9.31
C LYS A 162 14.45 5.84 -8.39
N TRP A 163 14.48 6.29 -7.14
CA TRP A 163 15.44 5.82 -6.15
C TRP A 163 15.36 4.31 -5.91
N ILE A 164 14.16 3.75 -5.81
CA ILE A 164 13.93 2.31 -5.69
C ILE A 164 14.42 1.58 -6.94
N LYS A 165 14.05 2.08 -8.14
CA LYS A 165 14.46 1.51 -9.43
C LYS A 165 15.98 1.51 -9.61
N ASP A 166 16.67 2.53 -9.11
CA ASP A 166 18.15 2.64 -9.14
C ASP A 166 18.82 1.74 -8.07
N GLY A 167 18.07 0.92 -7.34
CA GLY A 167 18.56 0.00 -6.33
C GLY A 167 18.90 0.64 -4.99
N MET A 168 18.33 1.83 -4.69
CA MET A 168 18.47 2.52 -3.39
C MET A 168 19.92 2.79 -2.99
N LYS A 169 20.81 3.01 -3.96
CA LYS A 169 22.26 3.20 -3.76
C LYS A 169 22.61 4.49 -3.00
N VAL A 170 21.78 5.53 -3.17
CA VAL A 170 21.96 6.80 -2.46
C VAL A 170 21.30 6.69 -1.09
N PRO A 171 21.96 7.06 0.03
CA PRO A 171 21.33 7.11 1.34
C PRO A 171 20.11 8.03 1.36
N ALA A 172 19.07 7.66 2.11
CA ALA A 172 17.84 8.43 2.24
C ALA A 172 18.12 9.87 2.72
N GLU A 173 19.07 10.03 3.63
CA GLU A 173 19.50 11.30 4.19
C GLU A 173 20.06 12.23 3.11
N LYS A 174 20.87 11.70 2.18
CA LYS A 174 21.42 12.50 1.07
C LYS A 174 20.34 12.96 0.08
N ILE A 175 19.28 12.18 -0.10
CA ILE A 175 18.15 12.60 -0.94
C ILE A 175 17.34 13.69 -0.22
N ALA A 176 17.13 13.54 1.08
CA ALA A 176 16.45 14.54 1.90
C ALA A 176 17.21 15.88 1.93
N ASP A 177 18.56 15.83 1.92
CA ASP A 177 19.45 17.01 1.87
C ASP A 177 19.38 17.77 0.53
N LEU A 178 18.86 17.20 -0.53
CA LEU A 178 18.72 17.87 -1.82
C LEU A 178 17.86 19.14 -1.75
N ARG A 179 17.24 19.41 -0.57
CA ARG A 179 16.39 20.59 -0.30
C ARG A 179 15.64 20.95 -1.57
N LEU A 180 14.72 20.06 -1.97
CA LEU A 180 13.95 20.31 -3.19
C LEU A 180 13.51 21.77 -3.17
N PRO A 181 13.88 22.57 -4.18
CA PRO A 181 13.95 24.05 -4.10
C PRO A 181 12.61 24.76 -3.87
N PHE A 182 11.55 24.03 -3.67
CA PHE A 182 10.18 24.46 -3.76
C PHE A 182 9.48 24.75 -2.41
N PHE A 183 10.18 24.54 -1.28
CA PHE A 183 9.66 24.90 0.05
C PHE A 183 10.32 26.13 0.66
N LYS A 184 11.13 26.88 -0.10
CA LYS A 184 11.54 28.21 0.36
C LYS A 184 10.38 29.18 0.13
N LYS A 185 9.79 29.68 1.22
CA LYS A 185 9.16 31.00 1.22
C LYS A 185 10.22 32.03 0.99
#